data_7679da71f6c691fc70ed3e5bae6d791e
#
_entry.id   7679da71f6c691fc70ed3e5bae6d791e
#
_cell.length_a   1.000
_cell.length_b   1.000
_cell.length_c   1.000
_cell.angle_alpha   90.00
_cell.angle_beta   90.00
_cell.angle_gamma   90.00
#
_symmetry.space_group_name_H-M   'P 1'
#
loop_
_entity.id
_entity.type
_entity.pdbx_description
1 polymer ?
#
loop_
_entity_poly.entity_id
_entity_poly.type
_entity_poly.pdbx_seq_one_letter_code
_entity_poly.pdbx_strand_id
1 'polypeptide(L)'
;MGKAVVTVDGASFSALEGFFDEFERRALKEKAWGRNLDALNDVPRGGSGTPLSGFVLVSRHYALSRHRVGYAETTRQLRRMHATGDSHNEIDARRDIAAAASRQGSTVFDWLLDIIRAHGRGGDEAEDGIELLLR
;
A
#
# COMPACT_ATOMS: atom_id res chain seq x y z
N MET A 1 18.56 -19.45 7.76
CA MET A 1 17.46 -18.91 8.55
C MET A 1 16.46 -18.23 7.65
N GLY A 2 15.19 -18.36 7.96
CA GLY A 2 14.11 -17.76 7.16
C GLY A 2 14.07 -16.24 7.30
N LYS A 3 13.35 -15.59 6.37
CA LYS A 3 13.12 -14.16 6.43
C LYS A 3 12.25 -13.82 7.64
N ALA A 4 12.37 -12.59 8.13
CA ALA A 4 11.45 -12.05 9.12
C ALA A 4 10.02 -12.05 8.54
N VAL A 5 9.03 -12.23 9.40
CA VAL A 5 7.62 -12.22 8.99
C VAL A 5 6.96 -10.98 9.59
N VAL A 6 6.33 -10.20 8.72
CA VAL A 6 5.54 -9.01 9.09
C VAL A 6 4.09 -9.29 8.72
N THR A 7 3.20 -9.23 9.69
CA THR A 7 1.77 -9.46 9.44
C THR A 7 1.01 -8.14 9.54
N VAL A 8 0.28 -7.82 8.47
CA VAL A 8 -0.64 -6.68 8.42
C VAL A 8 -2.05 -7.24 8.42
N ASP A 9 -2.86 -6.85 9.39
CA ASP A 9 -4.20 -7.39 9.57
C ASP A 9 -5.26 -6.47 8.96
N GLY A 10 -5.94 -6.94 7.94
CA GLY A 10 -7.02 -6.20 7.28
C GLY A 10 -8.20 -5.88 8.19
N ALA A 11 -8.34 -6.57 9.32
CA ALA A 11 -9.36 -6.26 10.30
C ALA A 11 -9.01 -5.03 11.16
N SER A 12 -7.76 -4.58 11.13
CA SER A 12 -7.27 -3.48 11.96
C SER A 12 -7.39 -2.10 11.31
N PHE A 13 -7.78 -2.03 10.05
CA PHE A 13 -7.91 -0.75 9.35
C PHE A 13 -9.09 -0.77 8.38
N SER A 14 -9.60 0.43 8.04
CA SER A 14 -10.69 0.61 7.08
C SER A 14 -10.41 1.71 6.06
N ALA A 15 -9.22 2.30 6.11
CA ALA A 15 -8.80 3.37 5.21
C ALA A 15 -7.30 3.26 4.97
N LEU A 16 -6.79 3.95 3.94
CA LEU A 16 -5.37 3.94 3.59
C LEU A 16 -4.50 4.41 4.76
N GLU A 17 -4.91 5.45 5.47
CA GLU A 17 -4.16 5.97 6.61
C GLU A 17 -4.04 4.92 7.72
N GLY A 18 -5.09 4.14 7.93
CA GLY A 18 -5.06 3.03 8.88
C GLY A 18 -4.12 1.91 8.45
N PHE A 19 -4.01 1.66 7.15
CA PHE A 19 -3.00 0.73 6.63
C PHE A 19 -1.59 1.22 6.97
N PHE A 20 -1.31 2.51 6.77
CA PHE A 20 0.00 3.07 7.11
C PHE A 20 0.30 2.93 8.61
N ASP A 21 -0.69 3.14 9.48
CA ASP A 21 -0.53 2.94 10.92
C ASP A 21 -0.19 1.48 11.26
N GLU A 22 -0.91 0.54 10.65
CA GLU A 22 -0.69 -0.89 10.87
C GLU A 22 0.68 -1.32 10.33
N PHE A 23 1.05 -0.87 9.14
CA PHE A 23 2.35 -1.18 8.54
C PHE A 23 3.50 -0.62 9.38
N GLU A 24 3.39 0.63 9.83
CA GLU A 24 4.39 1.26 10.69
C GLU A 24 4.59 0.44 11.96
N ARG A 25 3.50 0.10 12.63
CA ARG A 25 3.55 -0.65 13.88
C ARG A 25 4.17 -2.03 13.72
N ARG A 26 3.90 -2.71 12.60
CA ARG A 26 4.33 -4.10 12.38
C ARG A 26 5.67 -4.24 11.71
N ALA A 27 6.03 -3.31 10.82
CA ALA A 27 7.19 -3.45 9.94
C ALA A 27 8.34 -2.52 10.29
N LEU A 28 8.08 -1.36 10.87
CA LEU A 28 9.08 -0.31 11.03
C LEU A 28 9.55 -0.19 12.47
N LYS A 29 10.87 -0.19 12.67
CA LYS A 29 11.49 0.07 13.97
C LYS A 29 11.51 1.56 14.28
N GLU A 30 11.65 2.38 13.25
CA GLU A 30 11.61 3.83 13.37
C GLU A 30 10.25 4.32 12.89
N LYS A 31 9.69 5.29 13.60
CA LYS A 31 8.35 5.78 13.33
C LYS A 31 8.31 7.01 12.42
N ALA A 32 9.47 7.58 12.12
CA ALA A 32 9.56 8.77 11.28
C ALA A 32 9.69 8.39 9.80
N TRP A 33 8.59 8.21 9.13
CA TRP A 33 8.55 7.95 7.69
C TRP A 33 7.43 8.77 7.04
N GLY A 34 7.43 8.86 5.71
CA GLY A 34 6.53 9.76 4.97
C GLY A 34 5.04 9.42 5.03
N ARG A 35 4.69 8.17 5.34
CA ARG A 35 3.30 7.70 5.48
C ARG A 35 2.44 8.03 4.27
N ASN A 36 2.98 7.76 3.09
CA ASN A 36 2.28 7.89 1.81
C ASN A 36 2.76 6.79 0.87
N LEU A 37 2.14 6.71 -0.32
CA LEU A 37 2.46 5.64 -1.26
C LEU A 37 3.90 5.71 -1.77
N ASP A 38 4.42 6.90 -2.02
CA ASP A 38 5.82 7.06 -2.44
C ASP A 38 6.78 6.63 -1.35
N ALA A 39 6.51 7.00 -0.11
CA ALA A 39 7.32 6.59 1.04
C ALA A 39 7.24 5.07 1.25
N LEU A 40 6.07 4.46 1.04
CA LEU A 40 5.91 3.01 1.10
C LEU A 40 6.80 2.32 0.07
N ASN A 41 6.89 2.88 -1.14
CA ASN A 41 7.75 2.34 -2.20
C ASN A 41 9.24 2.44 -1.84
N ASP A 42 9.63 3.42 -1.04
CA ASP A 42 11.03 3.62 -0.64
C ASP A 42 11.44 2.79 0.59
N VAL A 43 10.50 2.44 1.46
CA VAL A 43 10.77 1.71 2.70
C VAL A 43 11.58 0.42 2.49
N PRO A 44 11.25 -0.45 1.51
CA PRO A 44 11.99 -1.70 1.32
C PRO A 44 13.45 -1.52 0.92
N ARG A 45 13.82 -0.34 0.43
CA ARG A 45 15.22 -0.03 0.06
C ARG A 45 16.12 0.18 1.27
N GLY A 46 15.53 0.21 2.47
CA GLY A 46 16.26 0.37 3.73
C GLY A 46 16.16 1.78 4.29
N GLY A 47 16.67 1.96 5.50
CA GLY A 47 16.72 3.26 6.15
C GLY A 47 15.52 3.57 7.05
N SER A 48 14.46 2.79 6.99
CA SER A 48 13.25 3.00 7.82
C SER A 48 13.03 1.89 8.84
N GLY A 49 14.03 1.02 9.05
CA GLY A 49 13.97 -0.01 10.06
C GLY A 49 13.42 -1.36 9.60
N THR A 50 13.13 -1.52 8.30
CA THR A 50 12.78 -2.84 7.76
C THR A 50 14.03 -3.74 7.68
N PRO A 51 13.85 -5.08 7.72
CA PRO A 51 14.97 -5.99 7.55
C PRO A 51 15.68 -5.79 6.22
N LEU A 52 17.01 -5.65 6.24
CA LEU A 52 17.82 -5.38 5.04
C LEU A 52 17.81 -6.55 4.05
N SER A 53 17.63 -7.77 4.54
CA SER A 53 17.61 -8.98 3.70
C SER A 53 16.21 -9.29 3.15
N GLY A 54 15.27 -8.35 3.30
CA GLY A 54 13.89 -8.56 2.92
C GLY A 54 13.07 -9.20 4.03
N PHE A 55 11.79 -9.42 3.75
CA PHE A 55 10.87 -9.99 4.73
C PHE A 55 9.67 -10.61 4.01
N VAL A 56 8.93 -11.43 4.74
CA VAL A 56 7.64 -11.96 4.29
C VAL A 56 6.56 -11.05 4.84
N LEU A 57 5.78 -10.44 3.94
CA LEU A 57 4.63 -9.62 4.33
C LEU A 57 3.37 -10.48 4.19
N VAL A 58 2.74 -10.78 5.32
CA VAL A 58 1.48 -11.52 5.34
C VAL A 58 0.35 -10.51 5.43
N SER A 59 -0.51 -10.50 4.40
CA SER A 59 -1.75 -9.72 4.42
C SER A 59 -2.86 -10.60 4.93
N ARG A 60 -3.08 -10.56 6.24
CA ARG A 60 -4.10 -11.36 6.92
C ARG A 60 -5.47 -10.71 6.70
N HIS A 61 -6.49 -11.53 6.51
CA HIS A 61 -7.84 -11.06 6.17
C HIS A 61 -7.83 -10.17 4.92
N TYR A 62 -7.12 -10.61 3.88
CA TYR A 62 -6.94 -9.79 2.68
C TYR A 62 -8.27 -9.52 1.95
N ALA A 63 -9.23 -10.43 2.02
CA ALA A 63 -10.55 -10.20 1.41
C ALA A 63 -11.26 -9.01 2.07
N LEU A 64 -11.10 -8.86 3.38
CA LEU A 64 -11.63 -7.71 4.11
C LEU A 64 -10.89 -6.43 3.74
N SER A 65 -9.55 -6.50 3.61
CA SER A 65 -8.75 -5.36 3.13
C SER A 65 -9.19 -4.91 1.74
N ARG A 66 -9.37 -5.88 0.84
CA ARG A 66 -9.81 -5.60 -0.53
C ARG A 66 -11.13 -4.82 -0.54
N HIS A 67 -12.03 -5.15 0.37
CA HIS A 67 -13.31 -4.45 0.50
C HIS A 67 -13.14 -3.08 1.15
N ARG A 68 -12.42 -3.01 2.28
CA ARG A 68 -12.28 -1.78 3.08
C ARG A 68 -11.48 -0.69 2.37
N VAL A 69 -10.44 -1.06 1.62
CA VAL A 69 -9.68 -0.12 0.80
C VAL A 69 -9.98 -0.32 -0.68
N GLY A 70 -11.23 -0.63 -0.97
CA GLY A 70 -11.76 -0.82 -2.32
C GLY A 70 -12.25 0.49 -2.94
N TYR A 71 -13.29 0.42 -3.73
CA TYR A 71 -13.72 1.55 -4.55
C TYR A 71 -14.15 2.78 -3.75
N ALA A 72 -14.82 2.62 -2.62
CA ALA A 72 -15.22 3.77 -1.79
C ALA A 72 -14.00 4.53 -1.27
N GLU A 73 -13.02 3.82 -0.74
CA GLU A 73 -11.78 4.42 -0.26
C GLU A 73 -10.96 5.00 -1.41
N THR A 74 -10.94 4.32 -2.55
CA THR A 74 -10.25 4.80 -3.75
C THR A 74 -10.85 6.13 -4.21
N THR A 75 -12.16 6.23 -4.26
CA THR A 75 -12.84 7.48 -4.59
C THR A 75 -12.48 8.59 -3.62
N ARG A 76 -12.46 8.28 -2.31
CA ARG A 76 -12.08 9.25 -1.27
C ARG A 76 -10.65 9.74 -1.46
N GLN A 77 -9.71 8.85 -1.71
CA GLN A 77 -8.30 9.21 -1.89
C GLN A 77 -8.10 10.04 -3.15
N LEU A 78 -8.73 9.66 -4.27
CA LEU A 78 -8.64 10.41 -5.52
C LEU A 78 -9.20 11.82 -5.37
N ARG A 79 -10.31 11.98 -4.66
CA ARG A 79 -10.87 13.31 -4.37
C ARG A 79 -9.93 14.16 -3.53
N ARG A 80 -9.28 13.57 -2.53
CA ARG A 80 -8.28 14.28 -1.72
C ARG A 80 -7.10 14.75 -2.56
N MET A 81 -6.56 13.86 -3.39
CA MET A 81 -5.44 14.18 -4.27
C MET A 81 -5.80 15.30 -5.23
N HIS A 82 -7.00 15.26 -5.79
CA HIS A 82 -7.50 16.32 -6.67
C HIS A 82 -7.64 17.66 -5.92
N ALA A 83 -8.19 17.63 -4.71
CA ALA A 83 -8.40 18.83 -3.90
C ALA A 83 -7.08 19.48 -3.45
N THR A 84 -6.02 18.68 -3.26
CA THR A 84 -4.69 19.17 -2.84
C THR A 84 -3.79 19.54 -4.03
N GLY A 85 -4.27 19.36 -5.26
CA GLY A 85 -3.49 19.67 -6.46
C GLY A 85 -2.45 18.60 -6.82
N ASP A 86 -2.51 17.42 -6.21
CA ASP A 86 -1.58 16.32 -6.49
C ASP A 86 -1.88 15.62 -7.82
N SER A 87 -2.93 16.02 -8.51
CA SER A 87 -3.29 15.44 -9.80
C SER A 87 -2.57 16.15 -10.94
N HIS A 88 -2.00 15.37 -11.86
CA HIS A 88 -1.29 15.92 -13.01
C HIS A 88 -2.20 16.63 -14.01
N ASN A 89 -3.45 16.20 -14.12
CA ASN A 89 -4.40 16.70 -15.10
C ASN A 89 -5.81 16.63 -14.54
N GLU A 90 -6.53 17.75 -14.58
CA GLU A 90 -7.89 17.82 -14.03
C GLU A 90 -8.87 16.89 -14.75
N ILE A 91 -8.74 16.73 -16.06
CA ILE A 91 -9.60 15.84 -16.85
C ILE A 91 -9.36 14.39 -16.42
N ASP A 92 -8.11 13.99 -16.29
CA ASP A 92 -7.75 12.63 -15.86
C ASP A 92 -8.20 12.39 -14.42
N ALA A 93 -8.02 13.37 -13.54
CA ALA A 93 -8.45 13.27 -12.15
C ALA A 93 -9.97 13.03 -12.05
N ARG A 94 -10.75 13.80 -12.80
CA ARG A 94 -12.23 13.64 -12.83
C ARG A 94 -12.62 12.29 -13.40
N ARG A 95 -11.92 11.84 -14.44
CA ARG A 95 -12.17 10.52 -15.05
C ARG A 95 -11.90 9.39 -14.05
N ASP A 96 -10.79 9.47 -13.33
CA ASP A 96 -10.41 8.46 -12.36
C ASP A 96 -11.40 8.42 -11.19
N ILE A 97 -11.82 9.58 -10.71
CA ILE A 97 -12.83 9.68 -9.64
C ILE A 97 -14.15 9.05 -10.11
N ALA A 98 -14.59 9.38 -11.32
CA ALA A 98 -15.84 8.84 -11.88
C ALA A 98 -15.77 7.32 -12.07
N ALA A 99 -14.63 6.81 -12.54
CA ALA A 99 -14.42 5.37 -12.70
C ALA A 99 -14.49 4.66 -11.35
N ALA A 100 -13.81 5.16 -10.34
CA ALA A 100 -13.82 4.58 -8.99
C ALA A 100 -15.23 4.61 -8.38
N ALA A 101 -15.96 5.73 -8.55
CA ALA A 101 -17.32 5.85 -8.07
C ALA A 101 -18.27 4.85 -8.76
N SER A 102 -17.93 4.45 -9.98
CA SER A 102 -18.68 3.46 -10.77
C SER A 102 -18.12 2.04 -10.62
N ARG A 103 -17.23 1.82 -9.67
CA ARG A 103 -16.57 0.54 -9.39
C ARG A 103 -15.77 0.02 -10.58
N GLN A 104 -15.00 0.89 -11.19
CA GLN A 104 -14.14 0.57 -12.33
C GLN A 104 -12.70 1.00 -12.04
N GLY A 105 -11.73 0.30 -12.64
CA GLY A 105 -10.32 0.61 -12.52
C GLY A 105 -9.69 0.02 -11.25
N SER A 106 -8.43 0.42 -11.00
CA SER A 106 -7.66 -0.04 -9.86
C SER A 106 -8.14 0.61 -8.56
N THR A 107 -8.06 -0.15 -7.47
CA THR A 107 -8.41 0.34 -6.12
C THR A 107 -7.15 0.63 -5.31
N VAL A 108 -7.32 1.27 -4.15
CA VAL A 108 -6.23 1.45 -3.18
C VAL A 108 -5.60 0.10 -2.83
N PHE A 109 -6.39 -0.96 -2.67
CA PHE A 109 -5.87 -2.30 -2.44
C PHE A 109 -4.91 -2.72 -3.56
N ASP A 110 -5.29 -2.51 -4.83
CA ASP A 110 -4.44 -2.82 -5.98
C ASP A 110 -3.15 -2.00 -5.96
N TRP A 111 -3.22 -0.70 -5.62
CA TRP A 111 -2.04 0.16 -5.53
C TRP A 111 -1.04 -0.36 -4.50
N LEU A 112 -1.53 -0.77 -3.34
CA LEU A 112 -0.68 -1.32 -2.27
C LEU A 112 -0.02 -2.61 -2.72
N LEU A 113 -0.77 -3.52 -3.36
CA LEU A 113 -0.22 -4.77 -3.86
C LEU A 113 0.84 -4.54 -4.93
N ASP A 114 0.60 -3.62 -5.86
CA ASP A 114 1.54 -3.32 -6.93
C ASP A 114 2.87 -2.79 -6.38
N ILE A 115 2.81 -1.89 -5.40
CA ILE A 115 4.00 -1.37 -4.75
C ILE A 115 4.78 -2.49 -4.07
N ILE A 116 4.11 -3.32 -3.29
CA ILE A 116 4.75 -4.41 -2.54
C ILE A 116 5.35 -5.44 -3.50
N ARG A 117 4.62 -5.82 -4.55
CA ARG A 117 5.08 -6.81 -5.54
C ARG A 117 6.28 -6.32 -6.35
N ALA A 118 6.43 -5.01 -6.53
CA ALA A 118 7.60 -4.44 -7.20
C ALA A 118 8.90 -4.77 -6.47
N HIS A 119 8.85 -4.95 -5.15
CA HIS A 119 10.01 -5.28 -4.32
C HIS A 119 10.18 -6.78 -4.09
N GLY A 120 9.42 -7.61 -4.78
CA GLY A 120 9.47 -9.05 -4.68
C GLY A 120 9.86 -9.73 -5.99
N ARG A 121 9.85 -11.06 -5.99
CA ARG A 121 10.22 -11.88 -7.13
C ARG A 121 9.39 -11.49 -8.37
N GLY A 122 10.08 -11.19 -9.46
CA GLY A 122 9.45 -10.78 -10.72
C GLY A 122 9.17 -9.28 -10.83
N GLY A 123 9.41 -8.49 -9.77
CA GLY A 123 9.24 -7.05 -9.78
C GLY A 123 10.53 -6.31 -10.15
N ASP A 124 10.41 -5.02 -10.46
CA ASP A 124 11.53 -4.18 -10.88
C ASP A 124 12.60 -4.00 -9.80
N GLU A 125 12.21 -4.10 -8.53
CA GLU A 125 13.10 -3.98 -7.38
C GLU A 125 13.12 -5.28 -6.58
N ALA A 126 13.19 -6.41 -7.28
CA ALA A 126 13.16 -7.75 -6.67
C ALA A 126 14.30 -8.01 -5.68
N GLU A 127 15.41 -7.30 -5.81
CA GLU A 127 16.56 -7.40 -4.89
C GLU A 127 16.20 -7.02 -3.45
N ASP A 128 15.13 -6.27 -3.23
CA ASP A 128 14.67 -5.90 -1.89
C ASP A 128 14.05 -7.09 -1.14
N GLY A 129 13.68 -8.14 -1.86
CA GLY A 129 13.37 -9.45 -1.29
C GLY A 129 12.10 -9.54 -0.46
N ILE A 130 11.06 -8.78 -0.81
CA ILE A 130 9.76 -8.90 -0.15
C ILE A 130 8.97 -10.05 -0.77
N GLU A 131 8.48 -10.94 0.08
CA GLU A 131 7.57 -12.01 -0.31
C GLU A 131 6.18 -11.67 0.22
N LEU A 132 5.16 -11.63 -0.65
CA LEU A 132 3.80 -11.30 -0.27
C LEU A 132 2.93 -12.56 -0.18
N LEU A 133 2.29 -12.75 0.96
CA LEU A 133 1.31 -13.82 1.18
C LEU A 133 -0.05 -13.21 1.51
N LEU A 134 -1.06 -13.57 0.74
CA LEU A 134 -2.45 -13.15 0.97
C LEU A 134 -3.18 -14.28 1.70
N ARG A 135 -3.72 -13.98 2.88
CA ARG A 135 -4.41 -14.98 3.70
C ARG A 135 -5.74 -14.51 4.28
#